data_cc372fbce0d1a3ce2fb5f168ed40ecd2
#
_entry.id   cc372fbce0d1a3ce2fb5f168ed40ecd2
#
_cell.length_a   1.000
_cell.length_b   1.000
_cell.length_c   1.000
_cell.angle_alpha   90.00
_cell.angle_beta   90.00
_cell.angle_gamma   90.00
#
_symmetry.space_group_name_H-M   'P 1'
#
loop_
_entity.id
_entity.type
_entity.pdbx_description
1 polymer ?
#
loop_
_entity_poly.entity_id
_entity_poly.type
_entity_poly.pdbx_seq_one_letter_code
_entity_poly.pdbx_strand_id
1 'polypeptide(L)'
;MKILKDRILKDGRCYPGGILKVDNFINHQMDPILMKSIGVEFVRRFASTPINKIITVEASGIAPAIMVGYLLELPVVFAKKKKPSTMENMLVTSVYSFTKQRSYDVCVSCLLYTSDAAD
;
A
#
# COMPACT_ATOMS: atom_id res chain seq x y z
N MET A 1 -2.49 -1.09 -16.86
CA MET A 1 -2.84 -2.47 -16.48
C MET A 1 -4.28 -2.75 -16.80
N LYS A 2 -4.50 -3.55 -17.79
CA LYS A 2 -5.84 -3.78 -18.33
C LYS A 2 -6.75 -4.54 -17.35
N ILE A 3 -6.22 -5.52 -16.65
CA ILE A 3 -7.00 -6.33 -15.69
C ILE A 3 -7.63 -5.45 -14.61
N LEU A 4 -6.88 -4.51 -14.07
CA LEU A 4 -7.39 -3.60 -13.05
C LEU A 4 -8.43 -2.64 -13.61
N LYS A 5 -8.17 -2.07 -14.79
CA LYS A 5 -9.13 -1.17 -15.45
C LYS A 5 -10.45 -1.87 -15.74
N ASP A 6 -10.39 -3.08 -16.27
CA ASP A 6 -11.58 -3.87 -16.58
C ASP A 6 -12.38 -4.18 -15.30
N ARG A 7 -11.69 -4.49 -14.20
CA ARG A 7 -12.35 -4.77 -12.93
C ARG A 7 -13.02 -3.53 -12.36
N ILE A 8 -12.38 -2.37 -12.45
CA ILE A 8 -12.97 -1.11 -12.01
C ILE A 8 -14.22 -0.78 -12.81
N LEU A 9 -14.17 -0.96 -14.13
CA LEU A 9 -15.31 -0.71 -14.99
C LEU A 9 -16.47 -1.66 -14.72
N LYS A 10 -16.17 -2.92 -14.38
CA LYS A 10 -17.19 -3.94 -14.13
C LYS A 10 -17.81 -3.80 -12.75
N ASP A 11 -17.00 -3.69 -11.71
CA ASP A 11 -17.43 -3.80 -10.32
C ASP A 11 -17.30 -2.52 -9.50
N GLY A 12 -16.58 -1.53 -10.00
CA GLY A 12 -16.42 -0.25 -9.31
C GLY A 12 -17.64 0.64 -9.51
N ARG A 13 -17.83 1.58 -8.60
CA ARG A 13 -18.89 2.58 -8.67
C ARG A 13 -18.33 3.97 -8.47
N CYS A 14 -18.78 4.89 -9.30
CA CYS A 14 -18.39 6.30 -9.17
C CYS A 14 -19.52 7.09 -8.54
N TYR A 15 -19.16 7.95 -7.61
CA TYR A 15 -20.10 8.84 -6.92
C TYR A 15 -19.71 10.29 -7.17
N PRO A 16 -20.64 11.25 -6.99
CA PRO A 16 -20.32 12.67 -7.12
C PRO A 16 -19.15 13.07 -6.20
N GLY A 17 -18.36 14.04 -6.65
CA GLY A 17 -17.19 14.49 -5.89
C GLY A 17 -15.91 13.74 -6.18
N GLY A 18 -15.88 12.94 -7.26
CA GLY A 18 -14.68 12.21 -7.64
C GLY A 18 -14.39 10.99 -6.77
N ILE A 19 -15.42 10.41 -6.17
CA ILE A 19 -15.28 9.24 -5.29
C ILE A 19 -15.47 7.97 -6.12
N LEU A 20 -14.48 7.08 -6.03
CA LEU A 20 -14.54 5.76 -6.65
C LEU A 20 -14.66 4.71 -5.55
N LYS A 21 -15.71 3.90 -5.61
CA LYS A 21 -15.93 2.81 -4.67
C LYS A 21 -15.50 1.49 -5.30
N VAL A 22 -14.50 0.86 -4.71
CA VAL A 22 -13.91 -0.39 -5.17
C VAL A 22 -13.76 -1.41 -4.03
N ASP A 23 -14.55 -1.24 -2.98
CA ASP A 23 -14.36 -1.98 -1.74
C ASP A 23 -14.75 -3.46 -1.82
N ASN A 24 -15.35 -3.89 -2.91
CA ASN A 24 -15.66 -5.30 -3.12
C ASN A 24 -14.49 -6.11 -3.69
N PHE A 25 -13.39 -5.47 -4.07
CA PHE A 25 -12.21 -6.21 -4.56
C PHE A 25 -10.86 -5.63 -4.12
N ILE A 26 -10.81 -4.41 -3.59
CA ILE A 26 -9.54 -3.80 -3.18
C ILE A 26 -9.55 -3.31 -1.73
N ASN A 27 -10.60 -2.68 -1.28
CA ASN A 27 -10.52 -1.91 -0.05
C ASN A 27 -11.08 -2.66 1.18
N HIS A 28 -12.27 -3.21 1.08
CA HIS A 28 -12.90 -3.93 2.17
C HIS A 28 -12.78 -5.44 1.97
N GLN A 29 -13.15 -5.91 0.80
CA GLN A 29 -12.87 -7.26 0.37
C GLN A 29 -11.70 -7.22 -0.61
N MET A 30 -10.74 -8.11 -0.44
CA MET A 30 -9.59 -8.20 -1.32
C MET A 30 -9.71 -9.41 -2.22
N ASP A 31 -9.52 -9.21 -3.52
CA ASP A 31 -9.42 -10.30 -4.48
C ASP A 31 -7.94 -10.69 -4.60
N PRO A 32 -7.52 -11.84 -4.07
CA PRO A 32 -6.10 -12.19 -4.07
C PRO A 32 -5.53 -12.41 -5.46
N ILE A 33 -6.34 -12.84 -6.41
CA ILE A 33 -5.87 -13.02 -7.80
C ILE A 33 -5.58 -11.67 -8.42
N LEU A 34 -6.46 -10.69 -8.18
CA LEU A 34 -6.22 -9.32 -8.63
C LEU A 34 -4.99 -8.72 -7.94
N MET A 35 -4.82 -8.95 -6.63
CA MET A 35 -3.66 -8.47 -5.89
C MET A 35 -2.36 -9.05 -6.46
N LYS A 36 -2.36 -10.33 -6.80
CA LYS A 36 -1.21 -10.95 -7.46
C LYS A 36 -0.91 -10.29 -8.81
N SER A 37 -1.92 -10.03 -9.60
CA SER A 37 -1.74 -9.37 -10.90
C SER A 37 -1.18 -7.96 -10.75
N ILE A 38 -1.63 -7.22 -9.75
CA ILE A 38 -1.08 -5.90 -9.42
C ILE A 38 0.39 -6.02 -9.02
N GLY A 39 0.72 -7.00 -8.18
CA GLY A 39 2.09 -7.24 -7.75
C GLY A 39 3.01 -7.55 -8.92
N VAL A 40 2.57 -8.40 -9.84
CA VAL A 40 3.33 -8.74 -11.05
C VAL A 40 3.56 -7.48 -11.90
N GLU A 41 2.55 -6.63 -12.03
CA GLU A 41 2.69 -5.39 -12.78
C GLU A 41 3.73 -4.44 -12.16
N PHE A 42 3.73 -4.30 -10.83
CA PHE A 42 4.75 -3.52 -10.14
C PHE A 42 6.15 -4.08 -10.38
N VAL A 43 6.31 -5.39 -10.23
CA VAL A 43 7.60 -6.04 -10.46
C VAL A 43 8.09 -5.79 -11.89
N ARG A 44 7.18 -5.88 -12.85
CA ARG A 44 7.52 -5.63 -14.25
C ARG A 44 7.98 -4.19 -14.47
N ARG A 45 7.28 -3.23 -13.90
CA ARG A 45 7.59 -1.80 -14.07
C ARG A 45 8.90 -1.39 -13.41
N PHE A 46 9.27 -2.05 -12.34
CA PHE A 46 10.47 -1.71 -11.58
C PHE A 46 11.59 -2.75 -11.72
N ALA A 47 11.53 -3.57 -12.77
CA ALA A 47 12.46 -4.70 -12.96
C ALA A 47 13.93 -4.28 -13.01
N SER A 48 14.23 -3.08 -13.51
CA SER A 48 15.60 -2.58 -13.61
C SER A 48 16.02 -1.70 -12.45
N THR A 49 15.13 -1.50 -11.47
CA THR A 49 15.40 -0.65 -10.31
C THR A 49 15.85 -1.52 -9.14
N PRO A 50 17.00 -1.26 -8.53
CA PRO A 50 17.41 -2.01 -7.34
C PRO A 50 16.51 -1.65 -6.16
N ILE A 51 15.85 -2.64 -5.59
CA ILE A 51 14.93 -2.47 -4.47
C ILE A 51 15.35 -3.43 -3.37
N ASN A 52 15.43 -2.95 -2.14
CA ASN A 52 15.78 -3.79 -1.01
C ASN A 52 14.72 -3.81 0.09
N LYS A 53 13.70 -2.98 -0.02
CA LYS A 53 12.61 -2.94 0.94
C LYS A 53 11.40 -2.29 0.30
N ILE A 54 10.22 -2.70 0.73
CA ILE A 54 8.95 -2.16 0.25
C ILE A 54 8.26 -1.47 1.41
N ILE A 55 7.74 -0.28 1.17
CA ILE A 55 6.97 0.45 2.18
C ILE A 55 5.59 0.80 1.64
N THR A 56 4.60 0.69 2.48
CA THR A 56 3.22 1.05 2.17
C THR A 56 2.56 1.69 3.38
N VAL A 57 1.30 2.05 3.26
CA VAL A 57 0.51 2.60 4.37
C VAL A 57 -0.70 1.71 4.61
N GLU A 58 -1.00 1.46 5.89
CA GLU A 58 -2.18 0.67 6.22
C GLU A 58 -3.45 1.40 5.74
N ALA A 59 -4.55 0.70 5.40
CA ALA A 59 -4.59 -0.74 5.45
C ALA A 59 -4.65 -1.37 4.06
N SER A 60 -5.34 -0.75 3.11
CA SER A 60 -5.60 -1.37 1.80
C SER A 60 -4.36 -1.54 0.93
N GLY A 61 -3.33 -0.76 1.17
CA GLY A 61 -2.06 -0.88 0.45
C GLY A 61 -1.23 -2.08 0.84
N ILE A 62 -1.54 -2.72 1.97
CA ILE A 62 -0.76 -3.87 2.46
C ILE A 62 -0.89 -5.07 1.52
N ALA A 63 -2.09 -5.34 1.02
CA ALA A 63 -2.31 -6.50 0.17
C ALA A 63 -1.47 -6.48 -1.12
N PRO A 64 -1.51 -5.42 -1.95
CA PRO A 64 -0.64 -5.40 -3.12
C PRO A 64 0.85 -5.34 -2.76
N ALA A 65 1.20 -4.66 -1.66
CA ALA A 65 2.59 -4.59 -1.22
C ALA A 65 3.14 -5.96 -0.82
N ILE A 66 2.34 -6.78 -0.15
CA ILE A 66 2.73 -8.14 0.21
C ILE A 66 2.98 -8.99 -1.05
N MET A 67 2.17 -8.80 -2.09
CA MET A 67 2.39 -9.53 -3.34
C MET A 67 3.73 -9.15 -3.99
N VAL A 68 4.07 -7.86 -3.98
CA VAL A 68 5.37 -7.40 -4.48
C VAL A 68 6.50 -7.98 -3.63
N GLY A 69 6.37 -7.90 -2.31
CA GLY A 69 7.37 -8.45 -1.38
C GLY A 69 7.56 -9.94 -1.55
N TYR A 70 6.48 -10.68 -1.76
CA TYR A 70 6.54 -12.11 -2.00
C TYR A 70 7.31 -12.44 -3.29
N LEU A 71 7.00 -11.70 -4.37
CA LEU A 71 7.64 -11.95 -5.67
C LEU A 71 9.11 -11.57 -5.68
N LEU A 72 9.49 -10.51 -4.98
CA LEU A 72 10.87 -10.05 -4.91
C LEU A 72 11.64 -10.63 -3.73
N GLU A 73 10.96 -11.36 -2.84
CA GLU A 73 11.53 -11.91 -1.60
C GLU A 73 12.15 -10.83 -0.72
N LEU A 74 11.40 -9.74 -0.53
CA LEU A 74 11.84 -8.58 0.24
C LEU A 74 10.88 -8.29 1.39
N PRO A 75 11.39 -7.71 2.49
CA PRO A 75 10.53 -7.32 3.60
C PRO A 75 9.60 -6.17 3.20
N VAL A 76 8.41 -6.17 3.80
CA VAL A 76 7.42 -5.13 3.59
C VAL A 76 7.16 -4.44 4.92
N VAL A 77 7.30 -3.13 4.95
CA VAL A 77 7.01 -2.31 6.12
C VAL A 77 5.75 -1.50 5.82
N PHE A 78 4.83 -1.44 6.75
CA PHE A 78 3.69 -0.55 6.57
C PHE A 78 3.65 0.52 7.65
N ALA A 79 3.46 1.76 7.22
CA ALA A 79 3.30 2.89 8.11
C ALA A 79 1.93 2.81 8.77
N LYS A 80 1.89 3.10 10.07
CA LYS A 80 0.68 2.99 10.88
C LYS A 80 0.03 4.34 11.07
N LYS A 81 -1.29 4.34 11.09
CA LYS A 81 -2.08 5.57 11.27
C LYS A 81 -2.19 6.00 12.72
N LYS A 82 -1.84 5.11 13.65
CA LYS A 82 -1.77 5.41 15.07
C LYS A 82 -0.41 4.99 15.60
N LYS A 83 0.15 5.81 16.50
CA LYS A 83 1.41 5.49 17.17
C LYS A 83 1.22 4.27 18.07
N PRO A 84 1.88 3.14 17.80
CA PRO A 84 1.85 2.01 18.72
C PRO A 84 2.64 2.34 19.99
N SER A 85 2.18 1.84 21.12
CA SER A 85 2.88 2.06 22.41
C SER A 85 4.27 1.44 22.44
N THR A 86 4.51 0.44 21.60
CA THR A 86 5.78 -0.27 21.54
C THR A 86 6.79 0.35 20.57
N MET A 87 6.39 1.37 19.84
CA MET A 87 7.28 2.02 18.88
C MET A 87 8.04 3.17 19.53
N GLU A 88 9.35 3.05 19.64
CA GLU A 88 10.19 4.04 20.32
C GLU A 88 10.69 5.11 19.38
N ASN A 89 11.43 4.74 18.36
CA ASN A 89 11.99 5.68 17.38
C ASN A 89 11.15 5.62 16.12
N MET A 90 10.53 6.74 15.74
CA MET A 90 9.65 6.74 14.59
C MET A 90 9.76 8.02 13.78
N LEU A 91 9.48 7.89 12.51
CA LEU A 91 9.21 9.01 11.62
C LEU A 91 7.71 9.23 11.60
N VAL A 92 7.28 10.48 11.70
CA VAL A 92 5.86 10.84 11.73
C VAL A 92 5.61 11.94 10.72
N THR A 93 4.55 11.81 9.96
CA THR A 93 4.08 12.87 9.08
C THR A 93 2.57 12.97 9.14
N SER A 94 2.04 14.17 8.93
CA SER A 94 0.60 14.38 8.87
C SER A 94 0.11 14.24 7.44
N VAL A 95 -1.01 13.54 7.29
CA VAL A 95 -1.61 13.28 5.99
C VAL A 95 -3.09 13.67 6.06
N TYR A 96 -3.58 14.33 5.02
CA TYR A 96 -5.00 14.66 4.91
C TYR A 96 -5.73 13.57 4.14
N SER A 97 -6.82 13.08 4.73
CA SER A 97 -7.66 12.06 4.08
C SER A 97 -8.86 12.73 3.45
N PHE A 98 -8.98 12.66 2.13
CA PHE A 98 -10.14 13.16 1.41
C PHE A 98 -11.43 12.42 1.80
N THR A 99 -11.33 11.11 2.00
CA THR A 99 -12.48 10.29 2.35
C THR A 99 -13.01 10.63 3.73
N LYS A 100 -12.13 10.78 4.70
CA LYS A 100 -12.51 11.08 6.09
C LYS A 100 -12.59 12.57 6.36
N GLN A 101 -12.11 13.40 5.43
CA GLN A 101 -12.07 14.86 5.53
C GLN A 101 -11.40 15.35 6.82
N ARG A 102 -10.30 14.70 7.19
CA ARG A 102 -9.50 15.06 8.36
C ARG A 102 -8.05 14.69 8.15
N SER A 103 -7.17 15.33 8.91
CA SER A 103 -5.76 14.97 8.95
C SER A 103 -5.52 13.89 10.00
N TYR A 104 -4.54 13.05 9.76
CA TYR A 104 -4.09 12.06 10.71
C TYR A 104 -2.58 11.85 10.56
N ASP A 105 -1.95 11.32 11.60
CA ASP A 105 -0.52 11.06 11.59
C ASP A 105 -0.25 9.66 11.04
N VAL A 106 0.81 9.56 10.25
CA VAL A 106 1.30 8.30 9.74
C VAL A 106 2.68 8.07 10.36
N CYS A 107 2.86 6.92 10.99
CA CYS A 107 4.05 6.61 11.76
C CYS A 107 4.74 5.36 11.23
N VAL A 108 6.07 5.39 11.17
CA VAL A 108 6.87 4.22 10.81
C VAL A 108 8.11 4.18 11.70
N SER A 109 8.50 2.99 12.14
CA SER A 109 9.69 2.81 12.94
C SER A 109 10.94 3.16 12.14
N CYS A 110 11.83 3.96 12.72
CA CYS A 110 13.11 4.28 12.08
C CYS A 110 13.94 3.03 11.81
N LEU A 111 13.91 2.05 12.70
CA LEU A 111 14.65 0.80 12.53
C LEU A 111 14.14 -0.01 11.35
N LEU A 112 12.82 -0.04 11.15
CA LEU A 112 12.21 -0.80 10.07
C LEU A 112 12.22 -0.04 8.75
N TYR A 113 12.16 1.29 8.81
CA TYR A 113 12.21 2.13 7.62
C TYR A 113 13.59 2.13 6.97
N THR A 114 14.66 2.08 7.76
CA THR A 114 16.02 2.13 7.24
C THR A 114 16.27 0.93 6.35
N SER A 115 16.52 1.24 5.08
CA SER A 115 16.74 0.20 4.09
C SER A 115 18.18 -0.24 4.03
N ASP A 116 19.11 0.55 4.54
CA ASP A 116 20.45 0.25 4.44
C ASP A 116 20.93 -0.53 5.53
N ALA A 117 21.41 -1.42 5.19
CA ALA A 117 22.07 -1.95 6.11
C ALA A 117 23.33 -1.31 6.26
N ALA A 118 23.51 -0.76 6.45
CA ALA A 118 24.43 -0.26 6.62
C ALA A 118 25.27 -0.21 6.29
N ASP A 119 24.73 -0.32 6.01
CA ASP A 119 25.06 -0.16 5.59
C ASP A 119 25.68 0.15 5.91
#